data_12501223061c839ba63f2daf63e39814
#
_entry.id   12501223061c839ba63f2daf63e39814
#
_cell.length_a   1.000
_cell.length_b   1.000
_cell.length_c   1.000
_cell.angle_alpha   90.00
_cell.angle_beta   90.00
_cell.angle_gamma   90.00
#
_symmetry.space_group_name_H-M   'P 1'
#
loop_
_entity.id
_entity.type
_entity.pdbx_description
1 polymer ?
#
loop_
_entity_poly.entity_id
_entity_poly.type
_entity_poly.pdbx_seq_one_letter_code
_entity_poly.pdbx_strand_id
1 'polypeptide(L)'
;MTRSGGARTRPGVLVVLVALLAAVSACSVTPPPPLVPSTPGMTVVPKEKLNEVVVGVDDVKGSYNPHTMAGQSTVTTALASLLLPSTFRADADGSPRVDLDLLVGAEVTKAEPYTVTYTIRRDASWSDGAPIAAEDFVYLWERMRAEPGVVDPAGYRLVSDITSREGGKVVEVVFRHPYPGWRSLFTNLLPAHLLKDAPGGWAAALTDSFPATAGPFAVRTLDQPRGEIILERNDRFWEQPAALDRVVLRRASQSATLDALKTGDDQAALVRADEKSLKGIDDLARTTPLTTAVVPRAEVVQVLARPAAPQMTDVRVRQAVLNALDRDELIAAGTRKGPAAELRADAQVVPPTKAGYQPTFQPNPTPVAQLLTEAGYTPQNGGWARDGKQLSLTIAAPDGVEPYVTVAHQVQRQLSLSGIAGRVLTTPPNQLFGRDLSGTATTDVEVVDIAVVPRVDTGDSAAALASAFGCRASLGDVSTPIPANLSGFCDQSVQTTIEDALTGNVLLSDALARVEPVLWQQAVAMPLFQVADLLVVLPQAQNVTAGAPFAGPLSGASTWRREGR
;
A
#
# COMPACT_ATOMS: atom_id res chain seq x y z
N MET A 1 50.47 -54.38 45.53
CA MET A 1 51.89 -54.11 45.61
C MET A 1 52.09 -52.61 45.55
N THR A 2 52.12 -52.02 46.65
CA THR A 2 53.00 -51.17 47.41
C THR A 2 54.13 -50.50 46.63
N ARG A 3 54.14 -49.17 46.64
CA ARG A 3 55.26 -48.38 47.11
C ARG A 3 54.94 -46.90 47.26
N SER A 4 55.15 -46.45 48.53
CA SER A 4 55.19 -45.09 49.04
C SER A 4 56.41 -44.33 48.52
N GLY A 5 56.29 -43.03 48.31
CA GLY A 5 57.39 -42.10 48.10
C GLY A 5 57.12 -40.76 48.77
N GLY A 6 57.78 -40.57 49.95
CA GLY A 6 57.65 -39.38 50.74
C GLY A 6 58.36 -38.17 50.14
N ALA A 7 57.74 -37.02 50.18
CA ALA A 7 58.31 -35.72 49.81
C ALA A 7 58.95 -35.06 51.03
N ARG A 8 60.26 -34.85 51.01
CA ARG A 8 61.05 -34.05 51.95
C ARG A 8 60.84 -32.57 51.61
N THR A 9 60.19 -31.84 52.51
CA THR A 9 60.08 -30.37 52.41
C THR A 9 61.42 -29.74 52.87
N ARG A 10 61.97 -28.89 52.01
CA ARG A 10 63.19 -28.12 52.29
C ARG A 10 62.83 -26.85 53.06
N PRO A 11 63.58 -26.48 54.16
CA PRO A 11 63.25 -25.36 55.05
C PRO A 11 63.48 -23.95 54.45
N GLY A 12 63.95 -23.84 53.22
CA GLY A 12 64.17 -22.54 52.53
C GLY A 12 62.95 -21.81 51.96
N VAL A 13 61.84 -22.52 51.85
CA VAL A 13 60.63 -21.92 51.24
C VAL A 13 59.78 -21.12 52.27
N LEU A 14 59.93 -21.46 53.57
CA LEU A 14 59.12 -20.79 54.63
C LEU A 14 59.60 -19.38 54.90
N VAL A 15 60.90 -19.08 54.76
CA VAL A 15 61.49 -17.75 55.05
C VAL A 15 61.17 -16.76 53.95
N VAL A 16 61.05 -17.20 52.72
CA VAL A 16 60.66 -16.33 51.57
C VAL A 16 59.20 -15.95 51.63
N LEU A 17 58.33 -16.85 52.09
CA LEU A 17 56.88 -16.57 52.20
C LEU A 17 56.56 -15.56 53.34
N VAL A 18 57.30 -15.58 54.45
CA VAL A 18 57.14 -14.63 55.56
C VAL A 18 57.66 -13.23 55.18
N ALA A 19 58.71 -13.13 54.34
CA ALA A 19 59.24 -11.86 53.86
C ALA A 19 58.32 -11.19 52.82
N LEU A 20 57.59 -11.99 51.99
CA LEU A 20 56.58 -11.44 51.05
C LEU A 20 55.30 -10.95 51.75
N LEU A 21 54.90 -11.55 52.87
CA LEU A 21 53.73 -11.11 53.64
C LEU A 21 53.98 -9.83 54.45
N ALA A 22 55.22 -9.51 54.78
CA ALA A 22 55.60 -8.28 55.51
C ALA A 22 55.70 -7.05 54.53
N ALA A 23 55.81 -7.26 53.21
CA ALA A 23 55.94 -6.17 52.26
C ALA A 23 54.59 -5.64 51.79
N VAL A 24 53.45 -6.31 52.06
CA VAL A 24 52.11 -5.91 51.64
C VAL A 24 51.37 -5.00 52.62
N SER A 25 51.93 -4.84 53.87
CA SER A 25 51.26 -4.09 54.94
C SER A 25 51.68 -2.61 55.04
N ALA A 26 52.47 -2.05 54.14
CA ALA A 26 53.01 -0.69 54.24
C ALA A 26 52.45 0.37 53.29
N CYS A 27 51.33 0.11 52.62
CA CYS A 27 50.64 1.13 51.81
C CYS A 27 49.13 1.18 52.12
N SER A 28 48.76 1.54 53.33
CA SER A 28 47.45 2.08 53.63
C SER A 28 47.47 3.60 53.38
N VAL A 29 47.39 4.00 52.14
CA VAL A 29 46.98 5.38 51.81
C VAL A 29 45.52 5.46 52.18
N THR A 30 45.16 6.16 53.22
CA THR A 30 43.80 6.58 53.52
C THR A 30 43.29 7.32 52.27
N PRO A 31 42.24 6.82 51.56
CA PRO A 31 41.69 7.58 50.45
C PRO A 31 41.22 8.95 50.98
N PRO A 32 41.46 10.05 50.25
CA PRO A 32 40.88 11.32 50.62
C PRO A 32 39.37 11.18 50.79
N PRO A 33 38.74 11.87 51.76
CA PRO A 33 37.30 11.82 51.91
C PRO A 33 36.64 12.07 50.55
N PRO A 34 35.61 11.33 50.19
CA PRO A 34 34.92 11.58 48.95
C PRO A 34 34.52 13.05 48.93
N LEU A 35 34.97 13.76 47.91
CA LEU A 35 34.38 15.06 47.56
C LEU A 35 32.92 14.79 47.30
N VAL A 36 32.07 15.03 48.30
CA VAL A 36 30.63 15.14 48.05
C VAL A 36 30.50 16.42 47.26
N PRO A 37 30.23 16.37 45.97
CA PRO A 37 29.81 17.59 45.29
C PRO A 37 28.55 18.00 46.01
N SER A 38 28.54 19.15 46.66
CA SER A 38 27.31 19.86 46.94
C SER A 38 26.64 20.02 45.57
N THR A 39 25.71 19.11 45.30
CA THR A 39 24.88 19.18 44.10
C THR A 39 24.11 20.49 44.17
N PRO A 40 24.47 21.52 43.41
CA PRO A 40 23.49 22.56 43.12
C PRO A 40 22.33 21.78 42.52
N GLY A 41 21.13 21.99 43.03
CA GLY A 41 19.97 21.22 42.64
C GLY A 41 20.06 20.90 41.15
N MET A 42 19.95 19.60 40.83
CA MET A 42 19.80 19.21 39.44
C MET A 42 18.65 20.08 38.93
N THR A 43 19.00 21.13 38.20
CA THR A 43 18.07 21.76 37.30
C THR A 43 17.64 20.60 36.40
N VAL A 44 16.45 20.06 36.66
CA VAL A 44 15.77 19.21 35.72
C VAL A 44 15.71 20.08 34.47
N VAL A 45 16.62 19.86 33.54
CA VAL A 45 16.51 20.45 32.20
C VAL A 45 15.13 20.06 31.76
N PRO A 46 14.21 21.01 31.58
CA PRO A 46 12.85 20.67 31.17
C PRO A 46 13.02 19.80 29.92
N LYS A 47 12.49 18.60 29.95
CA LYS A 47 12.51 17.72 28.78
C LYS A 47 11.85 18.54 27.69
N GLU A 48 12.63 18.99 26.74
CA GLU A 48 12.15 19.87 25.68
C GLU A 48 10.94 19.20 25.07
N LYS A 49 9.82 19.88 25.18
CA LYS A 49 8.54 19.29 24.77
C LYS A 49 8.55 19.24 23.24
N LEU A 50 8.65 18.07 22.65
CA LEU A 50 8.78 17.84 21.23
C LEU A 50 7.62 18.53 20.45
N ASN A 51 7.97 19.11 19.31
CA ASN A 51 7.01 19.63 18.36
C ASN A 51 6.48 18.47 17.51
N GLU A 52 5.40 17.82 17.99
CA GLU A 52 4.86 16.61 17.37
C GLU A 52 3.36 16.74 17.08
N VAL A 53 2.90 16.10 16.03
CA VAL A 53 1.49 15.90 15.69
C VAL A 53 1.18 14.41 15.74
N VAL A 54 0.16 14.06 16.53
CA VAL A 54 -0.37 12.71 16.61
C VAL A 54 -1.61 12.61 15.73
N VAL A 55 -1.61 11.63 14.84
CA VAL A 55 -2.70 11.33 13.91
C VAL A 55 -3.31 9.97 14.26
N GLY A 56 -4.56 9.98 14.68
CA GLY A 56 -5.33 8.74 14.88
C GLY A 56 -5.62 8.06 13.55
N VAL A 57 -5.36 6.75 13.43
CA VAL A 57 -5.62 5.94 12.24
C VAL A 57 -6.32 4.63 12.60
N ASP A 58 -7.01 4.01 11.63
CA ASP A 58 -7.76 2.77 11.86
C ASP A 58 -6.83 1.56 12.07
N ASP A 59 -5.75 1.47 11.30
CA ASP A 59 -4.79 0.37 11.39
C ASP A 59 -3.38 0.81 11.04
N VAL A 60 -2.38 0.15 11.64
CA VAL A 60 -0.96 0.30 11.32
C VAL A 60 -0.31 -1.03 10.91
N LYS A 61 -1.13 -2.06 10.66
CA LYS A 61 -0.67 -3.38 10.22
C LYS A 61 -0.56 -3.46 8.71
N GLY A 62 0.22 -4.41 8.23
CA GLY A 62 0.29 -4.80 6.85
C GLY A 62 1.71 -4.76 6.27
N SER A 63 1.80 -4.95 4.97
CA SER A 63 2.98 -4.64 4.17
C SER A 63 2.97 -3.14 3.87
N TYR A 64 4.11 -2.49 3.99
CA TYR A 64 4.25 -1.06 3.69
C TYR A 64 4.86 -0.80 2.30
N ASN A 65 4.89 -1.83 1.46
CA ASN A 65 5.33 -1.70 0.08
C ASN A 65 4.22 -1.07 -0.78
N PRO A 66 4.35 0.20 -1.22
CA PRO A 66 3.30 0.90 -1.97
C PRO A 66 3.07 0.32 -3.38
N HIS A 67 3.98 -0.53 -3.87
CA HIS A 67 3.91 -1.13 -5.19
C HIS A 67 3.13 -2.43 -5.24
N THR A 68 2.63 -2.92 -4.11
CA THR A 68 1.88 -4.18 -4.04
C THR A 68 0.41 -3.96 -3.71
N MET A 69 -0.47 -4.81 -4.21
CA MET A 69 -1.89 -4.82 -3.85
C MET A 69 -2.09 -5.08 -2.36
N ALA A 70 -1.23 -5.91 -1.76
CA ALA A 70 -1.25 -6.20 -0.33
C ALA A 70 -0.84 -5.00 0.54
N GLY A 71 -0.07 -4.08 -0.02
CA GLY A 71 0.41 -2.89 0.66
C GLY A 71 -0.55 -1.69 0.58
N GLN A 72 -1.67 -1.80 -0.11
CA GLN A 72 -2.58 -0.65 -0.27
C GLN A 72 -3.28 -0.32 1.05
N SER A 73 -2.94 0.81 1.62
CA SER A 73 -3.56 1.35 2.85
C SER A 73 -3.26 2.83 3.01
N THR A 74 -4.07 3.52 3.81
CA THR A 74 -3.84 4.92 4.22
C THR A 74 -2.45 5.11 4.84
N VAL A 75 -2.04 4.18 5.70
CA VAL A 75 -0.74 4.25 6.39
C VAL A 75 0.41 4.01 5.40
N THR A 76 0.28 3.06 4.49
CA THR A 76 1.31 2.84 3.45
C THR A 76 1.50 4.07 2.56
N THR A 77 0.39 4.68 2.11
CA THR A 77 0.45 5.93 1.32
C THR A 77 1.16 7.04 2.09
N ALA A 78 0.81 7.19 3.38
CA ALA A 78 1.44 8.16 4.28
C ALA A 78 2.95 7.92 4.43
N LEU A 79 3.35 6.68 4.75
CA LEU A 79 4.76 6.32 4.91
C LEU A 79 5.54 6.49 3.61
N ALA A 80 5.00 6.03 2.49
CA ALA A 80 5.64 6.18 1.19
C ALA A 80 5.89 7.65 0.84
N SER A 81 4.91 8.53 1.06
CA SER A 81 5.03 9.96 0.77
C SER A 81 6.08 10.68 1.62
N LEU A 82 6.31 10.22 2.85
CA LEU A 82 7.21 10.84 3.82
C LEU A 82 8.62 10.26 3.81
N LEU A 83 8.77 9.00 3.37
CA LEU A 83 10.01 8.23 3.52
C LEU A 83 10.69 7.88 2.19
N LEU A 84 9.93 7.79 1.09
CA LEU A 84 10.44 7.31 -0.19
C LEU A 84 10.53 8.43 -1.23
N PRO A 85 11.61 8.49 -2.01
CA PRO A 85 11.78 9.49 -3.06
C PRO A 85 10.93 9.13 -4.28
N SER A 86 10.41 10.11 -4.97
CA SER A 86 9.60 9.93 -6.17
C SER A 86 10.10 10.82 -7.31
N THR A 87 9.93 10.37 -8.54
CA THR A 87 10.28 11.19 -9.73
C THR A 87 9.24 12.30 -9.96
N PHE A 88 7.98 11.98 -9.68
CA PHE A 88 6.86 12.91 -9.78
C PHE A 88 5.96 12.78 -8.55
N ARG A 89 5.33 13.87 -8.20
CA ARG A 89 4.26 13.93 -7.18
C ARG A 89 3.04 14.60 -7.77
N ALA A 90 1.87 14.27 -7.23
CA ALA A 90 0.64 14.92 -7.64
C ALA A 90 0.63 16.40 -7.21
N ASP A 91 0.27 17.30 -8.12
CA ASP A 91 -0.06 18.68 -7.82
C ASP A 91 -1.50 18.81 -7.30
N ALA A 92 -1.93 20.00 -6.93
CA ALA A 92 -3.25 20.25 -6.32
C ALA A 92 -4.44 19.79 -7.20
N ASP A 93 -4.28 19.77 -8.52
CA ASP A 93 -5.27 19.28 -9.47
C ASP A 93 -5.12 17.79 -9.82
N GLY A 94 -4.14 17.11 -9.22
CA GLY A 94 -3.81 15.70 -9.50
C GLY A 94 -2.88 15.48 -10.68
N SER A 95 -2.46 16.54 -11.38
CA SER A 95 -1.48 16.41 -12.46
C SER A 95 -0.08 16.06 -11.93
N PRO A 96 0.73 15.28 -12.68
CA PRO A 96 2.07 14.92 -12.25
C PRO A 96 3.04 16.10 -12.37
N ARG A 97 3.60 16.56 -11.26
CA ARG A 97 4.66 17.57 -11.17
C ARG A 97 6.00 16.89 -10.84
N VAL A 98 7.06 17.33 -11.51
CA VAL A 98 8.43 16.86 -11.19
C VAL A 98 8.72 17.09 -9.71
N ASP A 99 9.21 16.05 -9.03
CA ASP A 99 9.69 16.16 -7.64
C ASP A 99 11.12 16.74 -7.65
N LEU A 100 11.23 18.03 -7.38
CA LEU A 100 12.50 18.75 -7.36
C LEU A 100 13.37 18.39 -6.14
N ASP A 101 12.82 17.70 -5.16
CA ASP A 101 13.62 17.14 -4.07
C ASP A 101 14.53 16.01 -4.57
N LEU A 102 14.08 15.23 -5.56
CA LEU A 102 14.86 14.15 -6.16
C LEU A 102 15.55 14.55 -7.47
N LEU A 103 14.83 15.25 -8.35
CA LEU A 103 15.26 15.47 -9.74
C LEU A 103 15.65 16.93 -10.01
N VAL A 104 16.65 17.12 -10.85
CA VAL A 104 16.88 18.38 -11.54
C VAL A 104 15.86 18.56 -12.66
N GLY A 105 15.45 17.46 -13.32
CA GLY A 105 14.44 17.43 -14.35
C GLY A 105 14.24 16.05 -14.96
N ALA A 106 13.16 15.93 -15.73
CA ALA A 106 12.85 14.73 -16.52
C ALA A 106 12.15 15.14 -17.81
N GLU A 107 12.59 14.60 -18.94
CA GLU A 107 12.08 14.96 -20.27
C GLU A 107 12.22 13.82 -21.28
N VAL A 108 11.40 13.87 -22.33
CA VAL A 108 11.58 13.01 -23.49
C VAL A 108 12.74 13.55 -24.32
N THR A 109 13.85 12.83 -24.35
CA THR A 109 15.07 13.27 -25.05
C THR A 109 15.20 12.73 -26.48
N LYS A 110 14.50 11.61 -26.79
CA LYS A 110 14.48 11.03 -28.13
C LYS A 110 13.07 10.51 -28.46
N ALA A 111 12.62 10.77 -29.67
CA ALA A 111 11.36 10.22 -30.17
C ALA A 111 11.50 8.78 -30.69
N GLU A 112 12.68 8.42 -31.22
CA GLU A 112 12.96 7.10 -31.79
C GLU A 112 14.42 6.68 -31.48
N PRO A 113 14.66 5.62 -30.71
CA PRO A 113 13.66 4.97 -29.85
C PRO A 113 13.14 5.94 -28.79
N TYR A 114 11.88 5.80 -28.40
CA TYR A 114 11.28 6.69 -27.40
C TYR A 114 12.04 6.59 -26.08
N THR A 115 12.69 7.68 -25.68
CA THR A 115 13.59 7.72 -24.54
C THR A 115 13.24 8.87 -23.62
N VAL A 116 13.08 8.58 -22.36
CA VAL A 116 12.92 9.55 -21.27
C VAL A 116 14.20 9.60 -20.47
N THR A 117 14.71 10.80 -20.22
CA THR A 117 15.90 11.03 -19.39
C THR A 117 15.50 11.68 -18.08
N TYR A 118 15.90 11.07 -16.97
CA TYR A 118 15.77 11.60 -15.61
C TYR A 118 17.15 12.06 -15.13
N THR A 119 17.25 13.30 -14.67
CA THR A 119 18.49 13.84 -14.08
C THR A 119 18.31 13.94 -12.57
N ILE A 120 18.95 13.04 -11.82
CA ILE A 120 18.89 12.98 -10.35
C ILE A 120 19.84 14.04 -9.77
N ARG A 121 19.42 14.70 -8.70
CA ARG A 121 20.25 15.63 -7.94
C ARG A 121 21.51 14.92 -7.41
N ARG A 122 22.63 15.62 -7.40
CA ARG A 122 23.92 15.05 -6.96
C ARG A 122 23.94 14.72 -5.47
N ASP A 123 23.25 15.53 -4.66
CA ASP A 123 23.15 15.43 -3.21
C ASP A 123 22.07 14.43 -2.75
N ALA A 124 21.17 13.99 -3.63
CA ALA A 124 20.13 13.00 -3.29
C ALA A 124 20.75 11.66 -2.88
N SER A 125 20.45 11.25 -1.64
CA SER A 125 21.02 10.05 -1.01
C SER A 125 20.03 9.38 -0.06
N TRP A 126 20.20 8.10 0.15
CA TRP A 126 19.49 7.35 1.18
C TRP A 126 20.01 7.71 2.59
N SER A 127 19.23 7.40 3.62
CA SER A 127 19.54 7.71 5.03
C SER A 127 20.82 7.02 5.56
N ASP A 128 21.26 5.95 4.91
CA ASP A 128 22.51 5.25 5.19
C ASP A 128 23.73 5.86 4.48
N GLY A 129 23.49 6.86 3.61
CA GLY A 129 24.52 7.57 2.87
C GLY A 129 24.78 7.03 1.45
N ALA A 130 24.10 5.95 1.05
CA ALA A 130 24.19 5.48 -0.33
C ALA A 130 23.53 6.49 -1.29
N PRO A 131 24.12 6.77 -2.48
CA PRO A 131 23.50 7.69 -3.43
C PRO A 131 22.22 7.08 -4.02
N ILE A 132 21.18 7.89 -4.24
CA ILE A 132 20.06 7.49 -5.09
C ILE A 132 20.56 7.54 -6.53
N ALA A 133 20.41 6.42 -7.27
CA ALA A 133 21.03 6.23 -8.58
C ALA A 133 20.18 5.37 -9.52
N ALA A 134 20.65 5.18 -10.74
CA ALA A 134 19.99 4.37 -11.75
C ALA A 134 19.66 2.94 -11.30
N GLU A 135 20.43 2.38 -10.36
CA GLU A 135 20.18 1.03 -9.82
C GLU A 135 18.81 0.93 -9.12
N ASP A 136 18.35 2.00 -8.46
CA ASP A 136 17.04 2.04 -7.80
C ASP A 136 15.91 2.01 -8.84
N PHE A 137 16.11 2.64 -10.01
CA PHE A 137 15.19 2.60 -11.14
C PHE A 137 15.15 1.20 -11.77
N VAL A 138 16.30 0.58 -12.01
CA VAL A 138 16.41 -0.77 -12.57
C VAL A 138 15.74 -1.78 -11.65
N TYR A 139 16.02 -1.72 -10.35
CA TYR A 139 15.41 -2.60 -9.36
C TYR A 139 13.88 -2.51 -9.39
N LEU A 140 13.33 -1.30 -9.31
CA LEU A 140 11.87 -1.11 -9.33
C LEU A 140 11.27 -1.60 -10.65
N TRP A 141 11.85 -1.27 -11.78
CA TRP A 141 11.41 -1.74 -13.09
C TRP A 141 11.36 -3.27 -13.18
N GLU A 142 12.43 -3.96 -12.77
CA GLU A 142 12.50 -5.42 -12.80
C GLU A 142 11.39 -6.05 -11.94
N ARG A 143 11.14 -5.50 -10.75
CA ARG A 143 10.09 -6.00 -9.85
C ARG A 143 8.70 -5.73 -10.40
N MET A 144 8.43 -4.51 -10.84
CA MET A 144 7.10 -4.14 -11.34
C MET A 144 6.65 -4.94 -12.57
N ARG A 145 7.58 -5.30 -13.45
CA ARG A 145 7.23 -6.07 -14.65
C ARG A 145 7.08 -7.58 -14.42
N ALA A 146 7.62 -8.14 -13.34
CA ALA A 146 7.74 -9.57 -13.16
C ALA A 146 7.01 -10.13 -11.92
N GLU A 147 6.93 -9.36 -10.84
CA GLU A 147 6.40 -9.87 -9.58
C GLU A 147 4.88 -9.93 -9.59
N PRO A 148 4.28 -10.98 -9.02
CA PRO A 148 2.84 -11.07 -8.88
C PRO A 148 2.30 -10.10 -7.82
N GLY A 149 1.04 -9.68 -7.98
CA GLY A 149 0.36 -8.81 -7.02
C GLY A 149 0.88 -7.37 -6.97
N VAL A 150 1.64 -6.91 -7.97
CA VAL A 150 2.02 -5.51 -8.13
C VAL A 150 0.86 -4.66 -8.64
N VAL A 151 0.93 -3.36 -8.39
CA VAL A 151 -0.09 -2.38 -8.81
C VAL A 151 0.32 -1.73 -10.13
N ASP A 152 -0.57 -1.68 -11.10
CA ASP A 152 -0.43 -0.98 -12.39
C ASP A 152 0.91 -1.19 -13.13
N PRO A 153 1.32 -2.44 -13.40
CA PRO A 153 2.62 -2.72 -14.02
C PRO A 153 2.69 -2.41 -15.52
N ALA A 154 1.58 -2.02 -16.17
CA ALA A 154 1.50 -1.95 -17.63
C ALA A 154 2.52 -1.00 -18.26
N GLY A 155 2.74 0.18 -17.67
CA GLY A 155 3.75 1.13 -18.14
C GLY A 155 5.19 0.58 -18.05
N TYR A 156 5.52 -0.14 -16.98
CA TYR A 156 6.85 -0.75 -16.80
C TYR A 156 7.14 -1.85 -17.82
N ARG A 157 6.12 -2.52 -18.36
CA ARG A 157 6.28 -3.53 -19.42
C ARG A 157 6.70 -2.93 -20.76
N LEU A 158 6.40 -1.66 -20.99
CA LEU A 158 6.82 -0.94 -22.20
C LEU A 158 8.31 -0.56 -22.16
N VAL A 159 8.94 -0.51 -21.00
CA VAL A 159 10.37 -0.23 -20.87
C VAL A 159 11.17 -1.40 -21.46
N SER A 160 12.07 -1.09 -22.39
CA SER A 160 12.97 -2.07 -23.02
C SER A 160 14.35 -2.09 -22.39
N ASP A 161 14.84 -0.93 -21.94
CA ASP A 161 16.17 -0.81 -21.37
C ASP A 161 16.26 0.42 -20.45
N ILE A 162 17.16 0.34 -19.47
CA ILE A 162 17.52 1.48 -18.61
C ILE A 162 19.05 1.59 -18.59
N THR A 163 19.57 2.71 -19.09
CA THR A 163 21.00 3.00 -19.10
C THR A 163 21.37 4.11 -18.13
N SER A 164 22.57 4.02 -17.61
CA SER A 164 23.10 4.91 -16.57
C SER A 164 24.26 5.73 -17.11
N ARG A 165 24.28 7.04 -16.80
CA ARG A 165 25.40 7.94 -17.07
C ARG A 165 25.73 8.78 -15.84
N GLU A 166 26.86 9.46 -15.90
CA GLU A 166 27.33 10.38 -14.84
C GLU A 166 27.31 9.77 -13.43
N GLY A 167 27.84 8.54 -13.31
CA GLY A 167 27.90 7.86 -12.01
C GLY A 167 26.53 7.49 -11.44
N GLY A 168 25.55 7.22 -12.30
CA GLY A 168 24.20 6.83 -11.90
C GLY A 168 23.22 7.98 -11.74
N LYS A 169 23.66 9.24 -11.93
CA LYS A 169 22.79 10.42 -11.71
C LYS A 169 21.99 10.84 -12.94
N VAL A 170 22.30 10.30 -14.11
CA VAL A 170 21.51 10.46 -15.34
C VAL A 170 21.00 9.09 -15.76
N VAL A 171 19.68 8.93 -15.80
CA VAL A 171 18.98 7.67 -16.09
C VAL A 171 18.22 7.84 -17.40
N GLU A 172 18.63 7.11 -18.43
CA GLU A 172 17.92 7.04 -19.72
C GLU A 172 17.05 5.79 -19.76
N VAL A 173 15.73 5.98 -19.81
CA VAL A 173 14.73 4.91 -19.89
C VAL A 173 14.24 4.82 -21.33
N VAL A 174 14.50 3.70 -21.98
CA VAL A 174 14.13 3.43 -23.36
C VAL A 174 12.86 2.60 -23.41
N PHE A 175 11.90 3.02 -24.20
CA PHE A 175 10.62 2.33 -24.37
C PHE A 175 10.52 1.68 -25.75
N ARG A 176 9.78 0.56 -25.84
CA ARG A 176 9.46 -0.13 -27.10
C ARG A 176 8.46 0.62 -27.96
N HIS A 177 7.60 1.39 -27.32
CA HIS A 177 6.59 2.25 -27.93
C HIS A 177 6.49 3.56 -27.17
N PRO A 178 6.03 4.66 -27.76
CA PRO A 178 5.70 5.87 -27.01
C PRO A 178 4.75 5.56 -25.84
N TYR A 179 5.01 6.18 -24.69
CA TYR A 179 4.16 5.99 -23.51
C TYR A 179 3.85 7.36 -22.87
N PRO A 180 2.66 7.93 -23.12
CA PRO A 180 2.28 9.24 -22.58
C PRO A 180 2.26 9.28 -21.04
N GLY A 181 1.93 8.15 -20.41
CA GLY A 181 1.85 7.99 -18.96
C GLY A 181 3.21 7.87 -18.24
N TRP A 182 4.35 8.08 -18.90
CA TRP A 182 5.68 7.87 -18.33
C TRP A 182 5.95 8.61 -17.01
N ARG A 183 5.21 9.72 -16.75
CA ARG A 183 5.31 10.48 -15.51
C ARG A 183 4.73 9.75 -14.29
N SER A 184 3.96 8.68 -14.48
CA SER A 184 3.47 7.82 -13.39
C SER A 184 4.50 6.78 -12.95
N LEU A 185 5.59 6.59 -13.70
CA LEU A 185 6.62 5.61 -13.37
C LEU A 185 7.63 6.14 -12.36
N PHE A 186 8.30 5.21 -11.67
CA PHE A 186 9.38 5.49 -10.73
C PHE A 186 8.99 6.42 -9.56
N THR A 187 7.71 6.38 -9.17
CA THR A 187 7.26 6.93 -7.89
C THR A 187 7.69 6.00 -6.76
N ASN A 188 7.93 6.54 -5.56
CA ASN A 188 8.29 5.77 -4.37
C ASN A 188 9.45 4.78 -4.61
N LEU A 189 10.59 5.26 -5.12
CA LEU A 189 11.77 4.43 -5.36
C LEU A 189 12.20 3.70 -4.08
N LEU A 190 12.77 2.53 -4.28
CA LEU A 190 13.20 1.64 -3.21
C LEU A 190 14.72 1.50 -3.19
N PRO A 191 15.38 1.33 -2.01
CA PRO A 191 16.83 1.24 -1.89
C PRO A 191 17.34 -0.11 -2.45
N ALA A 192 17.68 -0.12 -3.74
CA ALA A 192 18.10 -1.32 -4.46
C ALA A 192 19.27 -2.04 -3.78
N HIS A 193 20.26 -1.27 -3.29
CA HIS A 193 21.47 -1.80 -2.64
C HIS A 193 21.17 -2.62 -1.36
N LEU A 194 20.02 -2.41 -0.71
CA LEU A 194 19.60 -3.16 0.47
C LEU A 194 18.56 -4.24 0.15
N LEU A 195 17.72 -4.03 -0.87
CA LEU A 195 16.58 -4.91 -1.15
C LEU A 195 16.86 -5.95 -2.23
N LYS A 196 17.86 -5.74 -3.08
CA LYS A 196 18.18 -6.63 -4.20
C LYS A 196 18.44 -8.07 -3.76
N ASP A 197 19.22 -8.23 -2.70
CA ASP A 197 19.64 -9.54 -2.17
C ASP A 197 19.05 -9.80 -0.76
N ALA A 198 18.02 -9.06 -0.36
CA ALA A 198 17.40 -9.19 0.94
C ALA A 198 16.69 -10.56 1.09
N PRO A 199 16.78 -11.19 2.27
CA PRO A 199 16.04 -12.43 2.56
C PRO A 199 14.54 -12.23 2.35
N GLY A 200 13.88 -13.21 1.70
CA GLY A 200 12.46 -13.16 1.38
C GLY A 200 12.11 -12.36 0.13
N GLY A 201 13.09 -11.70 -0.50
CA GLY A 201 12.94 -11.02 -1.77
C GLY A 201 11.84 -9.94 -1.77
N TRP A 202 11.18 -9.78 -2.93
CA TRP A 202 10.12 -8.78 -3.12
C TRP A 202 8.94 -8.91 -2.15
N ALA A 203 8.52 -10.14 -1.86
CA ALA A 203 7.37 -10.41 -0.98
C ALA A 203 7.60 -9.92 0.47
N ALA A 204 8.87 -9.85 0.91
CA ALA A 204 9.25 -9.36 2.23
C ALA A 204 9.66 -7.89 2.24
N ALA A 205 9.80 -7.25 1.06
CA ALA A 205 10.23 -5.86 0.95
C ALA A 205 9.23 -4.93 1.66
N LEU A 206 9.74 -4.13 2.60
CA LEU A 206 8.96 -3.18 3.42
C LEU A 206 7.80 -3.82 4.22
N THR A 207 7.89 -5.09 4.57
CA THR A 207 6.84 -5.73 5.39
C THR A 207 6.89 -5.22 6.85
N ASP A 208 8.08 -5.17 7.44
CA ASP A 208 8.26 -4.87 8.86
C ASP A 208 9.18 -3.67 9.13
N SER A 209 9.84 -3.15 8.10
CA SER A 209 10.82 -2.07 8.26
C SER A 209 11.05 -1.30 6.96
N PHE A 210 11.62 -0.12 7.11
CA PHE A 210 12.20 0.67 6.03
C PHE A 210 13.73 0.65 6.23
N PRO A 211 14.47 -0.16 5.46
CA PRO A 211 15.90 -0.33 5.69
C PRO A 211 16.70 0.94 5.39
N ALA A 212 16.23 1.78 4.48
CA ALA A 212 16.70 3.14 4.25
C ALA A 212 15.54 4.03 3.79
N THR A 213 15.62 5.31 4.07
CA THR A 213 14.64 6.35 3.72
C THR A 213 15.34 7.51 3.03
N ALA A 214 14.60 8.32 2.28
CA ALA A 214 15.15 9.47 1.57
C ALA A 214 14.16 10.65 1.53
N GLY A 215 13.26 10.71 2.50
CA GLY A 215 12.28 11.77 2.66
C GLY A 215 12.59 12.70 3.84
N PRO A 216 11.71 13.68 4.12
CA PRO A 216 11.87 14.67 5.20
C PRO A 216 11.74 14.06 6.60
N PHE A 217 11.27 12.81 6.71
CA PHE A 217 11.18 12.05 7.95
C PHE A 217 11.92 10.71 7.84
N ALA A 218 12.26 10.15 8.99
CA ALA A 218 12.83 8.81 9.14
C ALA A 218 11.98 8.00 10.14
N VAL A 219 11.95 6.67 10.00
CA VAL A 219 11.25 5.81 10.95
C VAL A 219 12.08 5.70 12.23
N ARG A 220 11.52 6.17 13.34
CA ARG A 220 12.08 5.95 14.69
C ARG A 220 11.57 4.65 15.28
N THR A 221 10.27 4.40 15.19
CA THR A 221 9.60 3.23 15.76
C THR A 221 8.51 2.77 14.82
N LEU A 222 8.46 1.47 14.58
CA LEU A 222 7.39 0.78 13.89
C LEU A 222 6.94 -0.36 14.80
N ASP A 223 5.94 -0.09 15.66
CA ASP A 223 5.44 -1.03 16.66
C ASP A 223 4.01 -1.47 16.28
N GLN A 224 3.91 -2.48 15.43
CA GLN A 224 2.62 -3.03 15.01
C GLN A 224 1.80 -3.60 16.18
N PRO A 225 2.38 -4.31 17.16
CA PRO A 225 1.65 -4.78 18.36
C PRO A 225 1.00 -3.64 19.16
N ARG A 226 1.72 -2.56 19.39
CA ARG A 226 1.18 -1.37 20.07
C ARG A 226 0.27 -0.54 19.16
N GLY A 227 0.37 -0.73 17.87
CA GLY A 227 -0.35 0.08 16.89
C GLY A 227 0.19 1.49 16.78
N GLU A 228 1.51 1.66 16.84
CA GLU A 228 2.16 2.97 16.83
C GLU A 228 3.31 3.01 15.83
N ILE A 229 3.34 4.06 15.02
CA ILE A 229 4.47 4.39 14.15
C ILE A 229 4.93 5.80 14.50
N ILE A 230 6.19 5.94 14.88
CA ILE A 230 6.82 7.23 15.17
C ILE A 230 7.80 7.56 14.05
N LEU A 231 7.53 8.67 13.39
CA LEU A 231 8.43 9.27 12.42
C LEU A 231 9.11 10.47 13.07
N GLU A 232 10.43 10.58 12.93
CA GLU A 232 11.18 11.75 13.39
C GLU A 232 11.76 12.51 12.19
N ARG A 233 11.97 13.81 12.38
CA ARG A 233 12.59 14.64 11.35
C ARG A 233 13.91 14.03 10.90
N ASN A 234 14.11 13.98 9.58
CA ASN A 234 15.36 13.53 8.99
C ASN A 234 16.33 14.71 8.85
N ASP A 235 17.22 14.91 9.81
CA ASP A 235 18.22 15.99 9.79
C ASP A 235 19.30 15.78 8.71
N ARG A 236 19.31 14.64 8.01
CA ARG A 236 20.17 14.36 6.85
C ARG A 236 19.48 14.60 5.51
N PHE A 237 18.20 14.97 5.55
CA PHE A 237 17.48 15.32 4.33
C PHE A 237 18.15 16.55 3.68
N TRP A 238 18.48 16.46 2.41
CA TRP A 238 19.26 17.48 1.70
C TRP A 238 18.46 18.72 1.29
N GLU A 239 17.15 18.70 1.44
CA GLU A 239 16.27 19.85 1.24
C GLU A 239 15.83 20.46 2.58
N GLN A 240 14.82 21.32 2.54
CA GLN A 240 14.34 22.00 3.74
C GLN A 240 13.85 21.00 4.78
N PRO A 241 14.38 21.00 6.00
CA PRO A 241 13.95 20.12 7.07
C PRO A 241 12.47 20.31 7.40
N ALA A 242 11.81 19.24 7.81
CA ALA A 242 10.44 19.30 8.30
C ALA A 242 10.31 20.25 9.50
N ALA A 243 9.20 20.98 9.57
CA ALA A 243 8.94 21.91 10.67
C ALA A 243 8.61 21.22 12.00
N LEU A 244 8.05 19.99 11.94
CA LEU A 244 7.81 19.15 13.11
C LEU A 244 9.05 18.33 13.49
N ASP A 245 9.24 18.04 14.77
CA ASP A 245 10.23 17.07 15.25
C ASP A 245 9.74 15.65 15.02
N ARG A 246 8.41 15.42 15.12
CA ARG A 246 7.78 14.11 14.97
C ARG A 246 6.39 14.15 14.37
N VAL A 247 6.06 13.08 13.65
CA VAL A 247 4.70 12.69 13.29
C VAL A 247 4.46 11.30 13.89
N VAL A 248 3.36 11.13 14.63
CA VAL A 248 2.99 9.86 15.24
C VAL A 248 1.69 9.38 14.61
N LEU A 249 1.70 8.18 14.04
CA LEU A 249 0.49 7.48 13.61
C LEU A 249 0.08 6.52 14.73
N ARG A 250 -1.13 6.67 15.26
CA ARG A 250 -1.62 5.88 16.38
C ARG A 250 -2.91 5.16 16.01
N ARG A 251 -2.88 3.82 16.01
CA ARG A 251 -4.09 3.04 15.83
C ARG A 251 -4.99 3.16 17.05
N ALA A 252 -6.25 3.47 16.81
CA ALA A 252 -7.28 3.47 17.83
C ALA A 252 -8.62 2.97 17.27
N SER A 253 -9.50 2.46 18.15
CA SER A 253 -10.89 2.27 17.76
C SER A 253 -11.55 3.62 17.51
N GLN A 254 -12.62 3.65 16.74
CA GLN A 254 -13.33 4.91 16.42
C GLN A 254 -13.74 5.69 17.68
N SER A 255 -14.20 4.99 18.74
CA SER A 255 -14.51 5.65 20.03
C SER A 255 -13.27 6.22 20.71
N ALA A 256 -12.17 5.49 20.73
CA ALA A 256 -10.91 5.96 21.33
C ALA A 256 -10.31 7.14 20.55
N THR A 257 -10.44 7.16 19.23
CA THR A 257 -10.03 8.29 18.39
C THR A 257 -10.86 9.54 18.72
N LEU A 258 -12.20 9.41 18.86
CA LEU A 258 -13.05 10.53 19.27
C LEU A 258 -12.68 11.05 20.67
N ASP A 259 -12.39 10.17 21.63
CA ASP A 259 -11.99 10.57 22.98
C ASP A 259 -10.62 11.26 22.96
N ALA A 260 -9.68 10.77 22.16
CA ALA A 260 -8.36 11.37 21.99
C ALA A 260 -8.42 12.77 21.32
N LEU A 261 -9.30 12.95 20.35
CA LEU A 261 -9.58 14.27 19.75
C LEU A 261 -10.20 15.23 20.79
N LYS A 262 -11.13 14.77 21.64
CA LYS A 262 -11.73 15.59 22.72
C LYS A 262 -10.71 16.05 23.74
N THR A 263 -9.77 15.19 24.12
CA THR A 263 -8.71 15.52 25.08
C THR A 263 -7.55 16.29 24.46
N GLY A 264 -7.46 16.31 23.11
CA GLY A 264 -6.33 16.89 22.38
C GLY A 264 -5.07 16.03 22.41
N ASP A 265 -5.17 14.76 22.79
CA ASP A 265 -4.08 13.78 22.70
C ASP A 265 -3.75 13.47 21.23
N ASP A 266 -4.77 13.34 20.37
CA ASP A 266 -4.63 13.38 18.92
C ASP A 266 -4.97 14.78 18.41
N GLN A 267 -4.13 15.34 17.54
CA GLN A 267 -4.38 16.64 16.92
C GLN A 267 -5.03 16.50 15.54
N ALA A 268 -4.97 15.32 14.98
CA ALA A 268 -5.68 14.96 13.76
C ALA A 268 -6.14 13.50 13.81
N ALA A 269 -7.10 13.14 12.96
CA ALA A 269 -7.46 11.76 12.70
C ALA A 269 -7.67 11.56 11.20
N LEU A 270 -7.28 10.40 10.70
CA LEU A 270 -7.49 9.97 9.32
C LEU A 270 -8.05 8.55 9.36
N VAL A 271 -9.37 8.45 9.30
CA VAL A 271 -10.10 7.21 9.60
C VAL A 271 -11.21 6.96 8.60
N ARG A 272 -11.52 5.70 8.36
CA ARG A 272 -12.71 5.29 7.60
C ARG A 272 -13.95 5.42 8.48
N ALA A 273 -14.54 6.61 8.53
CA ALA A 273 -15.69 6.91 9.37
C ALA A 273 -16.94 6.14 8.92
N ASP A 274 -17.71 5.64 9.89
CA ASP A 274 -19.09 5.17 9.72
C ASP A 274 -20.11 6.22 10.17
N GLU A 275 -21.40 5.95 10.00
CA GLU A 275 -22.50 6.86 10.42
C GLU A 275 -22.40 7.28 11.89
N LYS A 276 -22.00 6.35 12.77
CA LYS A 276 -21.86 6.63 14.20
C LYS A 276 -20.69 7.56 14.49
N SER A 277 -19.57 7.35 13.81
CA SER A 277 -18.38 8.20 13.94
C SER A 277 -18.64 9.60 13.42
N LEU A 278 -19.33 9.73 12.27
CA LEU A 278 -19.74 11.04 11.73
C LEU A 278 -20.55 11.81 12.76
N LYS A 279 -21.57 11.18 13.35
CA LYS A 279 -22.37 11.81 14.40
C LYS A 279 -21.51 12.23 15.61
N GLY A 280 -20.57 11.40 16.04
CA GLY A 280 -19.66 11.72 17.14
C GLY A 280 -18.75 12.91 16.84
N ILE A 281 -18.30 13.04 15.59
CA ILE A 281 -17.50 14.17 15.11
C ILE A 281 -18.35 15.44 15.04
N ASP A 282 -19.59 15.36 14.54
CA ASP A 282 -20.52 16.47 14.51
C ASP A 282 -20.85 16.99 15.94
N ASP A 283 -21.03 16.07 16.89
CA ASP A 283 -21.24 16.43 18.30
C ASP A 283 -19.98 17.10 18.90
N LEU A 284 -18.79 16.62 18.56
CA LEU A 284 -17.52 17.25 18.98
C LEU A 284 -17.37 18.65 18.38
N ALA A 285 -17.71 18.84 17.11
CA ALA A 285 -17.62 20.12 16.41
C ALA A 285 -18.47 21.22 17.03
N ARG A 286 -19.50 20.88 17.82
CA ARG A 286 -20.33 21.86 18.56
C ARG A 286 -19.62 22.51 19.73
N THR A 287 -18.61 21.83 20.28
CA THR A 287 -17.90 22.25 21.50
C THR A 287 -16.44 22.56 21.26
N THR A 288 -15.86 22.00 20.20
CA THR A 288 -14.44 22.10 19.85
C THR A 288 -14.31 22.56 18.42
N PRO A 289 -13.61 23.65 18.12
CA PRO A 289 -13.30 24.02 16.75
C PRO A 289 -12.51 22.88 16.10
N LEU A 290 -12.96 22.44 14.92
CA LEU A 290 -12.27 21.46 14.10
C LEU A 290 -12.64 21.65 12.63
N THR A 291 -11.81 21.09 11.75
CA THR A 291 -12.12 21.02 10.32
C THR A 291 -12.18 19.56 9.89
N THR A 292 -13.02 19.27 8.91
CA THR A 292 -13.13 17.93 8.33
C THR A 292 -12.98 17.99 6.82
N ALA A 293 -12.43 16.93 6.23
CA ALA A 293 -12.38 16.75 4.78
C ALA A 293 -12.50 15.27 4.43
N VAL A 294 -13.22 14.97 3.37
CA VAL A 294 -13.22 13.62 2.77
C VAL A 294 -11.95 13.46 1.93
N VAL A 295 -11.21 12.39 2.16
CA VAL A 295 -9.97 12.06 1.46
C VAL A 295 -10.18 10.79 0.65
N PRO A 296 -10.53 10.89 -0.65
CA PRO A 296 -10.67 9.74 -1.51
C PRO A 296 -9.32 9.06 -1.74
N ARG A 297 -9.34 7.71 -1.72
CA ARG A 297 -8.16 6.88 -2.01
C ARG A 297 -8.15 6.45 -3.48
N ALA A 298 -7.01 6.02 -3.96
CA ALA A 298 -6.88 5.47 -5.32
C ALA A 298 -7.60 4.13 -5.53
N GLU A 299 -8.32 3.64 -4.53
CA GLU A 299 -8.90 2.31 -4.47
C GLU A 299 -10.41 2.33 -4.66
N VAL A 300 -10.90 1.45 -5.54
CA VAL A 300 -12.33 1.14 -5.69
C VAL A 300 -12.56 -0.29 -5.23
N VAL A 301 -13.49 -0.49 -4.31
CA VAL A 301 -13.96 -1.82 -3.92
C VAL A 301 -14.74 -2.45 -5.04
N GLN A 302 -14.42 -3.68 -5.41
CA GLN A 302 -15.12 -4.40 -6.46
C GLN A 302 -15.33 -5.87 -6.12
N VAL A 303 -16.37 -6.46 -6.72
CA VAL A 303 -16.61 -7.90 -6.77
C VAL A 303 -16.14 -8.39 -8.14
N LEU A 304 -15.08 -9.18 -8.19
CA LEU A 304 -14.58 -9.83 -9.40
C LEU A 304 -15.25 -11.20 -9.56
N ALA A 305 -15.92 -11.42 -10.69
CA ALA A 305 -16.34 -12.75 -11.12
C ALA A 305 -15.28 -13.29 -12.08
N ARG A 306 -14.42 -14.20 -11.62
CA ARG A 306 -13.15 -14.55 -12.27
C ARG A 306 -13.33 -15.53 -13.46
N PRO A 307 -13.24 -15.10 -14.74
CA PRO A 307 -13.30 -16.00 -15.89
C PRO A 307 -12.25 -17.11 -15.88
N ALA A 308 -11.13 -16.89 -15.17
CA ALA A 308 -10.08 -17.90 -15.02
C ALA A 308 -10.49 -19.10 -14.15
N ALA A 309 -11.52 -18.96 -13.31
CA ALA A 309 -12.00 -20.07 -12.48
C ALA A 309 -12.91 -21.01 -13.27
N PRO A 310 -12.77 -22.35 -13.10
CA PRO A 310 -13.50 -23.33 -13.93
C PRO A 310 -15.02 -23.18 -13.90
N GLN A 311 -15.61 -22.81 -12.76
CA GLN A 311 -17.06 -22.61 -12.64
C GLN A 311 -17.54 -21.28 -13.24
N MET A 312 -16.62 -20.34 -13.46
CA MET A 312 -16.89 -18.98 -13.93
C MET A 312 -16.50 -18.75 -15.41
N THR A 313 -16.10 -19.79 -16.14
CA THR A 313 -15.77 -19.69 -17.58
C THR A 313 -16.97 -19.29 -18.44
N ASP A 314 -18.17 -19.77 -18.10
CA ASP A 314 -19.41 -19.42 -18.80
C ASP A 314 -19.88 -18.01 -18.36
N VAL A 315 -20.00 -17.11 -19.32
CA VAL A 315 -20.46 -15.73 -19.07
C VAL A 315 -21.84 -15.68 -18.42
N ARG A 316 -22.75 -16.61 -18.74
CA ARG A 316 -24.10 -16.67 -18.17
C ARG A 316 -24.06 -16.96 -16.66
N VAL A 317 -23.09 -17.79 -16.22
CA VAL A 317 -22.88 -18.04 -14.78
C VAL A 317 -22.37 -16.78 -14.09
N ARG A 318 -21.42 -16.05 -14.69
CA ARG A 318 -20.93 -14.79 -14.13
C ARG A 318 -22.04 -13.72 -14.07
N GLN A 319 -22.83 -13.61 -15.15
CA GLN A 319 -24.00 -12.71 -15.17
C GLN A 319 -25.02 -13.09 -14.09
N ALA A 320 -25.31 -14.39 -13.92
CA ALA A 320 -26.22 -14.86 -12.86
C ALA A 320 -25.69 -14.50 -11.47
N VAL A 321 -24.39 -14.69 -11.23
CA VAL A 321 -23.74 -14.34 -9.98
C VAL A 321 -23.85 -12.84 -9.69
N LEU A 322 -23.50 -11.98 -10.65
CA LEU A 322 -23.57 -10.53 -10.43
C LEU A 322 -25.02 -10.03 -10.34
N ASN A 323 -25.97 -10.64 -11.08
CA ASN A 323 -27.40 -10.30 -10.99
C ASN A 323 -28.07 -10.76 -9.69
N ALA A 324 -27.47 -11.75 -8.98
CA ALA A 324 -27.94 -12.19 -7.66
C ALA A 324 -27.58 -11.18 -6.56
N LEU A 325 -26.77 -10.16 -6.87
CA LEU A 325 -26.26 -9.20 -5.89
C LEU A 325 -27.07 -7.89 -5.92
N ASP A 326 -27.59 -7.49 -4.78
CA ASP A 326 -28.09 -6.15 -4.55
C ASP A 326 -26.89 -5.23 -4.28
N ARG A 327 -26.53 -4.45 -5.30
CA ARG A 327 -25.36 -3.57 -5.28
C ARG A 327 -25.48 -2.49 -4.22
N ASP A 328 -26.67 -1.95 -3.99
CA ASP A 328 -26.91 -0.88 -3.00
C ASP A 328 -26.72 -1.40 -1.58
N GLU A 329 -27.19 -2.63 -1.29
CA GLU A 329 -26.90 -3.27 -0.01
C GLU A 329 -25.41 -3.56 0.19
N LEU A 330 -24.68 -3.95 -0.86
CA LEU A 330 -23.23 -4.16 -0.78
C LEU A 330 -22.51 -2.84 -0.48
N ILE A 331 -22.87 -1.75 -1.15
CA ILE A 331 -22.32 -0.42 -0.89
C ILE A 331 -22.64 0.01 0.55
N ALA A 332 -23.89 -0.11 0.99
CA ALA A 332 -24.28 0.25 2.35
C ALA A 332 -23.51 -0.54 3.42
N ALA A 333 -23.32 -1.85 3.21
CA ALA A 333 -22.56 -2.71 4.10
C ALA A 333 -21.08 -2.32 4.16
N GLY A 334 -20.44 -2.10 3.00
CA GLY A 334 -19.03 -1.77 2.91
C GLY A 334 -18.69 -0.37 3.44
N THR A 335 -19.53 0.62 3.15
CA THR A 335 -19.32 2.01 3.57
C THR A 335 -19.81 2.28 4.99
N ARG A 336 -20.68 1.44 5.53
CA ARG A 336 -21.40 1.66 6.81
C ARG A 336 -22.05 3.05 6.88
N LYS A 337 -22.52 3.54 5.72
CA LYS A 337 -23.08 4.89 5.53
C LYS A 337 -22.11 6.02 5.91
N GLY A 338 -20.81 5.78 5.81
CA GLY A 338 -19.78 6.80 5.93
C GLY A 338 -19.60 7.59 4.63
N PRO A 339 -18.59 8.51 4.56
CA PRO A 339 -18.39 9.42 3.42
C PRO A 339 -18.20 8.71 2.07
N ALA A 340 -17.65 7.49 2.07
CA ALA A 340 -17.48 6.68 0.86
C ALA A 340 -18.81 6.26 0.22
N ALA A 341 -19.96 6.35 0.92
CA ALA A 341 -21.27 6.01 0.35
C ALA A 341 -21.67 6.91 -0.82
N GLU A 342 -21.19 8.15 -0.84
CA GLU A 342 -21.43 9.11 -1.92
C GLU A 342 -20.50 8.90 -3.13
N LEU A 343 -19.49 8.04 -3.00
CA LEU A 343 -18.49 7.79 -4.03
C LEU A 343 -18.77 6.47 -4.78
N ARG A 344 -20.00 6.34 -5.32
CA ARG A 344 -20.40 5.17 -6.12
C ARG A 344 -19.54 5.03 -7.37
N ALA A 345 -19.00 3.84 -7.58
CA ALA A 345 -18.13 3.56 -8.72
C ALA A 345 -18.95 2.91 -9.86
N ASP A 346 -19.49 3.70 -10.75
CA ASP A 346 -20.34 3.26 -11.87
C ASP A 346 -19.54 3.08 -13.19
N ALA A 347 -18.21 3.02 -13.11
CA ALA A 347 -17.29 2.77 -14.23
C ALA A 347 -16.32 1.63 -13.89
N GLN A 348 -15.87 0.90 -14.91
CA GLN A 348 -14.98 -0.24 -14.74
C GLN A 348 -13.53 0.17 -14.46
N VAL A 349 -13.10 1.38 -14.84
CA VAL A 349 -11.70 1.78 -14.79
C VAL A 349 -11.48 3.06 -13.98
N VAL A 350 -12.04 4.17 -14.38
CA VAL A 350 -11.77 5.48 -13.75
C VAL A 350 -12.53 5.60 -12.42
N PRO A 351 -11.86 5.97 -11.31
CA PRO A 351 -12.55 6.17 -10.02
C PRO A 351 -13.44 7.42 -10.02
N PRO A 352 -14.50 7.46 -9.19
CA PRO A 352 -15.49 8.55 -9.16
C PRO A 352 -14.93 9.96 -9.01
N THR A 353 -13.86 10.13 -8.22
CA THR A 353 -13.29 11.46 -7.95
C THR A 353 -12.20 11.89 -8.92
N LYS A 354 -11.88 11.04 -9.90
CA LYS A 354 -10.83 11.33 -10.89
C LYS A 354 -11.42 12.05 -12.12
N ALA A 355 -10.65 12.98 -12.67
CA ALA A 355 -11.00 13.65 -13.92
C ALA A 355 -11.20 12.61 -15.05
N GLY A 356 -12.23 12.80 -15.86
CA GLY A 356 -12.59 11.87 -16.93
C GLY A 356 -13.48 10.71 -16.49
N TYR A 357 -13.91 10.65 -15.23
CA TYR A 357 -14.93 9.68 -14.78
C TYR A 357 -16.23 9.82 -15.59
N GLN A 358 -16.72 8.70 -16.10
CA GLN A 358 -18.00 8.60 -16.79
C GLN A 358 -18.75 7.38 -16.24
N PRO A 359 -19.98 7.53 -15.72
CA PRO A 359 -20.77 6.39 -15.26
C PRO A 359 -21.25 5.58 -16.48
N THR A 360 -20.91 4.29 -16.49
CA THR A 360 -21.25 3.36 -17.59
C THR A 360 -22.06 2.16 -17.12
N PHE A 361 -22.29 2.04 -15.79
CA PHE A 361 -23.04 0.93 -15.21
C PHE A 361 -24.46 0.85 -15.77
N GLN A 362 -24.82 -0.35 -16.26
CA GLN A 362 -26.18 -0.68 -16.67
C GLN A 362 -26.57 -2.03 -16.07
N PRO A 363 -27.70 -2.11 -15.34
CA PRO A 363 -28.17 -3.38 -14.80
C PRO A 363 -28.50 -4.36 -15.93
N ASN A 364 -28.09 -5.61 -15.79
CA ASN A 364 -28.53 -6.68 -16.67
C ASN A 364 -29.93 -7.12 -16.22
N PRO A 365 -30.99 -7.00 -17.07
CA PRO A 365 -32.36 -7.31 -16.67
C PRO A 365 -32.68 -8.81 -16.65
N THR A 366 -31.76 -9.68 -17.10
CA THR A 366 -32.02 -11.12 -17.24
C THR A 366 -32.10 -11.80 -15.88
N PRO A 367 -33.18 -12.53 -15.55
CA PRO A 367 -33.33 -13.21 -14.28
C PRO A 367 -32.23 -14.25 -14.02
N VAL A 368 -31.78 -14.37 -12.77
CA VAL A 368 -30.76 -15.36 -12.32
C VAL A 368 -31.14 -16.78 -12.76
N ALA A 369 -32.41 -17.18 -12.53
CA ALA A 369 -32.90 -18.51 -12.88
C ALA A 369 -32.82 -18.80 -14.38
N GLN A 370 -33.12 -17.81 -15.23
CA GLN A 370 -33.00 -17.95 -16.66
C GLN A 370 -31.54 -18.16 -17.07
N LEU A 371 -30.62 -17.32 -16.61
CA LEU A 371 -29.19 -17.41 -16.93
C LEU A 371 -28.58 -18.74 -16.53
N LEU A 372 -28.92 -19.24 -15.32
CA LEU A 372 -28.43 -20.54 -14.84
C LEU A 372 -29.03 -21.70 -15.65
N THR A 373 -30.32 -21.63 -16.00
CA THR A 373 -30.95 -22.65 -16.84
C THR A 373 -30.31 -22.70 -18.22
N GLU A 374 -30.08 -21.56 -18.86
CA GLU A 374 -29.39 -21.46 -20.15
C GLU A 374 -27.93 -21.95 -20.07
N ALA A 375 -27.29 -21.83 -18.89
CA ALA A 375 -25.96 -22.38 -18.62
C ALA A 375 -25.97 -23.89 -18.29
N GLY A 376 -27.16 -24.54 -18.35
CA GLY A 376 -27.32 -25.98 -18.14
C GLY A 376 -27.50 -26.40 -16.68
N TYR A 377 -27.75 -25.46 -15.76
CA TYR A 377 -28.09 -25.76 -14.37
C TYR A 377 -29.59 -25.99 -14.21
N THR A 378 -29.95 -26.90 -13.29
CA THR A 378 -31.32 -27.17 -12.89
C THR A 378 -31.50 -26.96 -11.40
N PRO A 379 -32.69 -26.51 -10.94
CA PRO A 379 -32.97 -26.40 -9.52
C PRO A 379 -32.94 -27.80 -8.88
N GLN A 380 -32.19 -27.97 -7.79
CA GLN A 380 -32.08 -29.22 -7.05
C GLN A 380 -31.78 -28.95 -5.57
N ASN A 381 -32.58 -29.55 -4.67
CA ASN A 381 -32.38 -29.47 -3.21
C ASN A 381 -32.26 -28.02 -2.67
N GLY A 382 -33.03 -27.08 -3.22
CA GLY A 382 -32.98 -25.67 -2.82
C GLY A 382 -31.82 -24.86 -3.40
N GLY A 383 -31.05 -25.46 -4.31
CA GLY A 383 -29.92 -24.80 -5.01
C GLY A 383 -29.93 -25.11 -6.50
N TRP A 384 -28.79 -24.87 -7.15
CA TRP A 384 -28.57 -25.10 -8.57
C TRP A 384 -27.53 -26.19 -8.80
N ALA A 385 -27.81 -27.14 -9.68
CA ALA A 385 -26.89 -28.24 -9.99
C ALA A 385 -26.78 -28.47 -11.49
N ARG A 386 -25.59 -28.89 -11.95
CA ARG A 386 -25.29 -29.32 -13.32
C ARG A 386 -24.48 -30.62 -13.25
N ASP A 387 -24.91 -31.65 -14.01
CA ASP A 387 -24.28 -32.99 -14.03
C ASP A 387 -24.18 -33.62 -12.61
N GLY A 388 -25.20 -33.40 -11.79
CA GLY A 388 -25.27 -33.90 -10.40
C GLY A 388 -24.35 -33.17 -9.41
N LYS A 389 -23.64 -32.11 -9.84
CA LYS A 389 -22.77 -31.28 -8.99
C LYS A 389 -23.46 -29.95 -8.68
N GLN A 390 -23.56 -29.63 -7.40
CA GLN A 390 -24.12 -28.38 -6.93
C GLN A 390 -23.18 -27.20 -7.31
N LEU A 391 -23.76 -26.08 -7.73
CA LEU A 391 -23.03 -24.82 -7.92
C LEU A 391 -22.62 -24.29 -6.54
N SER A 392 -21.34 -24.36 -6.25
CA SER A 392 -20.76 -23.89 -4.98
C SER A 392 -19.50 -23.08 -5.28
N LEU A 393 -19.49 -21.81 -4.87
CA LEU A 393 -18.46 -20.82 -5.25
C LEU A 393 -17.61 -20.43 -4.03
N THR A 394 -16.31 -20.29 -4.26
CA THR A 394 -15.38 -19.74 -3.27
C THR A 394 -15.25 -18.24 -3.48
N ILE A 395 -15.52 -17.46 -2.42
CA ILE A 395 -15.49 -15.99 -2.39
C ILE A 395 -14.27 -15.59 -1.56
N ALA A 396 -13.23 -15.06 -2.19
CA ALA A 396 -12.03 -14.65 -1.47
C ALA A 396 -12.04 -13.16 -1.13
N ALA A 397 -11.46 -12.83 0.03
CA ALA A 397 -11.17 -11.47 0.46
C ALA A 397 -9.85 -11.43 1.25
N PRO A 398 -9.12 -10.29 1.28
CA PRO A 398 -7.92 -10.15 2.09
C PRO A 398 -8.25 -10.19 3.58
N ASP A 399 -7.60 -11.10 4.32
CA ASP A 399 -7.88 -11.34 5.73
C ASP A 399 -7.64 -10.09 6.59
N GLY A 400 -8.64 -9.78 7.43
CA GLY A 400 -8.59 -8.65 8.36
C GLY A 400 -8.62 -7.28 7.70
N VAL A 401 -8.79 -7.17 6.37
CA VAL A 401 -8.82 -5.89 5.65
C VAL A 401 -10.26 -5.48 5.34
N GLU A 402 -10.70 -4.39 5.94
CA GLU A 402 -12.01 -3.81 5.70
C GLU A 402 -11.94 -2.71 4.62
N PRO A 403 -12.98 -2.59 3.77
CA PRO A 403 -14.32 -3.18 3.83
C PRO A 403 -14.49 -4.54 3.15
N TYR A 404 -13.42 -5.13 2.62
CA TYR A 404 -13.48 -6.30 1.73
C TYR A 404 -14.10 -7.52 2.40
N VAL A 405 -13.74 -7.80 3.67
CA VAL A 405 -14.28 -8.94 4.43
C VAL A 405 -15.78 -8.77 4.66
N THR A 406 -16.22 -7.59 5.09
CA THR A 406 -17.65 -7.28 5.29
C THR A 406 -18.44 -7.46 3.98
N VAL A 407 -17.94 -6.96 2.86
CA VAL A 407 -18.59 -7.09 1.54
C VAL A 407 -18.61 -8.55 1.10
N ALA A 408 -17.54 -9.34 1.30
CA ALA A 408 -17.50 -10.75 0.94
C ALA A 408 -18.58 -11.58 1.68
N HIS A 409 -18.77 -11.34 2.96
CA HIS A 409 -19.85 -11.98 3.72
C HIS A 409 -21.25 -11.56 3.22
N GLN A 410 -21.42 -10.31 2.81
CA GLN A 410 -22.67 -9.84 2.23
C GLN A 410 -22.94 -10.50 0.87
N VAL A 411 -21.90 -10.64 0.02
CA VAL A 411 -21.97 -11.37 -1.26
C VAL A 411 -22.40 -12.82 -0.99
N GLN A 412 -21.77 -13.52 -0.05
CA GLN A 412 -22.14 -14.89 0.33
C GLN A 412 -23.63 -14.99 0.71
N ARG A 413 -24.11 -14.08 1.55
CA ARG A 413 -25.50 -14.06 1.99
C ARG A 413 -26.47 -13.90 0.83
N GLN A 414 -26.22 -12.96 -0.08
CA GLN A 414 -27.08 -12.68 -1.22
C GLN A 414 -27.09 -13.83 -2.24
N LEU A 415 -25.94 -14.44 -2.50
CA LEU A 415 -25.87 -15.64 -3.35
C LEU A 415 -26.69 -16.78 -2.78
N SER A 416 -26.63 -16.99 -1.46
CA SER A 416 -27.41 -18.04 -0.79
C SER A 416 -28.92 -17.82 -0.93
N LEU A 417 -29.40 -16.56 -0.90
CA LEU A 417 -30.82 -16.22 -1.15
C LEU A 417 -31.27 -16.58 -2.57
N SER A 418 -30.34 -16.59 -3.52
CA SER A 418 -30.58 -16.99 -4.92
C SER A 418 -30.33 -18.46 -5.19
N GLY A 419 -30.11 -19.28 -4.13
CA GLY A 419 -29.84 -20.72 -4.24
C GLY A 419 -28.43 -21.05 -4.77
N ILE A 420 -27.51 -20.08 -4.79
CA ILE A 420 -26.10 -20.29 -5.15
C ILE A 420 -25.31 -20.47 -3.86
N ALA A 421 -24.74 -21.67 -3.65
CA ALA A 421 -23.92 -21.91 -2.47
C ALA A 421 -22.62 -21.12 -2.56
N GLY A 422 -22.24 -20.47 -1.46
CA GLY A 422 -21.02 -19.68 -1.37
C GLY A 422 -20.27 -19.92 -0.07
N ARG A 423 -18.92 -19.91 -0.14
CA ARG A 423 -18.03 -20.00 1.01
C ARG A 423 -17.04 -18.86 0.98
N VAL A 424 -16.97 -18.08 2.06
CA VAL A 424 -15.97 -17.03 2.20
C VAL A 424 -14.63 -17.65 2.62
N LEU A 425 -13.58 -17.27 1.92
CA LEU A 425 -12.18 -17.59 2.19
C LEU A 425 -11.44 -16.29 2.46
N THR A 426 -11.03 -16.07 3.71
CA THR A 426 -10.12 -14.97 4.03
C THR A 426 -8.68 -15.48 4.00
N THR A 427 -7.81 -14.77 3.30
CA THR A 427 -6.41 -15.15 3.08
C THR A 427 -5.52 -13.96 3.38
N PRO A 428 -4.34 -14.16 4.01
CA PRO A 428 -3.38 -13.07 4.19
C PRO A 428 -3.12 -12.32 2.88
N PRO A 429 -3.14 -10.98 2.87
CA PRO A 429 -3.09 -10.18 1.64
C PRO A 429 -1.93 -10.55 0.69
N ASN A 430 -0.71 -10.77 1.22
CA ASN A 430 0.44 -11.18 0.40
C ASN A 430 0.23 -12.53 -0.28
N GLN A 431 -0.44 -13.48 0.39
CA GLN A 431 -0.77 -14.77 -0.19
C GLN A 431 -1.89 -14.63 -1.23
N LEU A 432 -2.95 -13.89 -0.91
CA LEU A 432 -4.09 -13.68 -1.81
C LEU A 432 -3.63 -13.09 -3.16
N PHE A 433 -2.94 -11.95 -3.12
CA PHE A 433 -2.54 -11.24 -4.34
C PHE A 433 -1.30 -11.83 -5.01
N GLY A 434 -0.34 -12.34 -4.23
CA GLY A 434 0.91 -12.89 -4.75
C GLY A 434 0.80 -14.32 -5.30
N ARG A 435 -0.19 -15.11 -4.86
CA ARG A 435 -0.34 -16.52 -5.22
C ARG A 435 -1.73 -16.87 -5.71
N ASP A 436 -2.77 -16.65 -4.87
CA ASP A 436 -4.09 -17.25 -5.09
C ASP A 436 -4.84 -16.59 -6.26
N LEU A 437 -4.58 -15.33 -6.54
CA LEU A 437 -5.17 -14.58 -7.65
C LEU A 437 -4.21 -14.34 -8.83
N SER A 438 -2.93 -14.68 -8.72
CA SER A 438 -1.90 -14.36 -9.72
C SER A 438 -1.94 -15.22 -11.00
N GLY A 439 -2.81 -16.24 -11.05
CA GLY A 439 -2.98 -17.10 -12.21
C GLY A 439 -1.89 -18.18 -12.41
N THR A 440 -0.93 -18.30 -11.50
CA THR A 440 0.01 -19.43 -11.45
C THR A 440 -0.72 -20.60 -10.80
N ALA A 441 -1.40 -21.43 -11.61
CA ALA A 441 -2.06 -22.64 -11.14
C ALA A 441 -1.00 -23.64 -10.62
N THR A 442 -0.83 -23.68 -9.31
CA THR A 442 -0.19 -24.79 -8.64
C THR A 442 -1.28 -25.71 -8.09
N THR A 443 -1.03 -27.02 -8.05
CA THR A 443 -2.00 -28.04 -7.61
C THR A 443 -2.49 -27.86 -6.17
N ASP A 444 -1.82 -27.00 -5.39
CA ASP A 444 -2.07 -26.81 -3.96
C ASP A 444 -2.81 -25.49 -3.63
N VAL A 445 -3.25 -24.74 -4.64
CA VAL A 445 -3.99 -23.47 -4.45
C VAL A 445 -5.48 -23.72 -4.57
N GLU A 446 -6.24 -23.27 -3.57
CA GLU A 446 -7.68 -23.32 -3.63
C GLU A 446 -8.22 -22.40 -4.74
N VAL A 447 -9.12 -22.93 -5.57
CA VAL A 447 -9.72 -22.17 -6.66
C VAL A 447 -10.59 -21.04 -6.10
N VAL A 448 -10.31 -19.82 -6.50
CA VAL A 448 -11.13 -18.65 -6.17
C VAL A 448 -12.03 -18.32 -7.36
N ASP A 449 -13.34 -18.40 -7.16
CA ASP A 449 -14.36 -18.10 -8.19
C ASP A 449 -14.73 -16.62 -8.20
N ILE A 450 -14.86 -16.03 -7.02
CA ILE A 450 -15.21 -14.63 -6.79
C ILE A 450 -14.15 -14.02 -5.88
N ALA A 451 -13.72 -12.79 -6.16
CA ALA A 451 -12.83 -12.05 -5.28
C ALA A 451 -13.39 -10.68 -4.94
N VAL A 452 -13.43 -10.33 -3.66
CA VAL A 452 -13.75 -8.97 -3.20
C VAL A 452 -12.44 -8.27 -2.87
N VAL A 453 -12.01 -7.38 -3.76
CA VAL A 453 -10.65 -6.84 -3.76
C VAL A 453 -10.64 -5.38 -4.22
N PRO A 454 -9.58 -4.62 -3.95
CA PRO A 454 -9.41 -3.30 -4.54
C PRO A 454 -9.10 -3.39 -6.04
N ARG A 455 -9.62 -2.42 -6.80
CA ARG A 455 -9.03 -1.96 -8.04
C ARG A 455 -8.32 -0.65 -7.73
N VAL A 456 -7.06 -0.55 -8.08
CA VAL A 456 -6.22 0.62 -7.81
C VAL A 456 -5.96 1.38 -9.10
N ASP A 457 -5.90 2.71 -9.03
CA ASP A 457 -5.48 3.59 -10.12
C ASP A 457 -4.42 4.55 -9.56
N THR A 458 -3.17 4.28 -9.86
CA THR A 458 -2.02 5.02 -9.33
C THR A 458 -1.75 6.35 -10.03
N GLY A 459 -2.62 6.78 -10.95
CA GLY A 459 -2.51 8.07 -11.64
C GLY A 459 -2.67 7.98 -13.15
N ASP A 460 -2.29 6.87 -13.78
CA ASP A 460 -2.50 6.62 -15.22
C ASP A 460 -3.61 5.58 -15.44
N SER A 461 -4.81 6.05 -15.77
CA SER A 461 -5.96 5.16 -16.01
C SER A 461 -5.81 4.29 -17.26
N ALA A 462 -4.95 4.64 -18.23
CA ALA A 462 -4.64 3.75 -19.34
C ALA A 462 -3.77 2.57 -18.87
N ALA A 463 -2.82 2.82 -17.98
CA ALA A 463 -2.06 1.76 -17.33
C ALA A 463 -2.95 0.89 -16.43
N ALA A 464 -3.88 1.50 -15.67
CA ALA A 464 -4.85 0.76 -14.85
C ALA A 464 -5.76 -0.14 -15.71
N LEU A 465 -6.28 0.35 -16.85
CA LEU A 465 -7.04 -0.43 -17.82
C LEU A 465 -6.22 -1.63 -18.32
N ALA A 466 -5.02 -1.38 -18.82
CA ALA A 466 -4.15 -2.43 -19.38
C ALA A 466 -3.67 -3.43 -18.33
N SER A 467 -3.47 -3.00 -17.08
CA SER A 467 -3.08 -3.85 -15.97
C SER A 467 -4.21 -4.78 -15.50
N ALA A 468 -5.44 -4.25 -15.40
CA ALA A 468 -6.58 -5.01 -14.88
C ALA A 468 -7.24 -5.92 -15.92
N PHE A 469 -7.26 -5.53 -17.20
CA PHE A 469 -8.05 -6.19 -18.24
C PHE A 469 -7.26 -6.56 -19.50
N GLY A 470 -5.96 -6.26 -19.54
CA GLY A 470 -5.08 -6.68 -20.63
C GLY A 470 -4.88 -8.19 -20.65
N CYS A 471 -4.81 -8.77 -21.82
CA CYS A 471 -4.34 -10.13 -22.05
C CYS A 471 -2.82 -10.23 -21.84
N ARG A 472 -2.27 -11.43 -22.03
CA ARG A 472 -0.82 -11.67 -22.01
C ARG A 472 -0.12 -10.70 -22.95
N ALA A 473 0.96 -10.12 -22.48
CA ALA A 473 1.72 -9.17 -23.26
C ALA A 473 2.10 -9.75 -24.62
N SER A 474 1.70 -9.09 -25.69
CA SER A 474 2.14 -9.34 -27.07
C SER A 474 3.64 -9.04 -27.30
N LEU A 475 4.42 -8.86 -26.25
CA LEU A 475 5.81 -8.40 -26.22
C LEU A 475 6.82 -9.53 -26.17
N GLY A 476 6.58 -10.61 -26.94
CA GLY A 476 7.63 -11.60 -27.25
C GLY A 476 7.81 -12.75 -26.25
N ASP A 477 7.21 -12.71 -25.06
CA ASP A 477 7.18 -13.84 -24.12
C ASP A 477 5.74 -14.23 -23.79
N VAL A 478 5.26 -15.24 -24.50
CA VAL A 478 3.84 -15.64 -24.56
C VAL A 478 3.37 -16.39 -23.30
N SER A 479 4.27 -16.68 -22.36
CA SER A 479 4.00 -17.59 -21.25
C SER A 479 3.61 -16.93 -19.93
N THR A 480 3.89 -15.63 -19.74
CA THR A 480 3.73 -14.99 -18.43
C THR A 480 2.38 -14.29 -18.29
N PRO A 481 1.56 -14.57 -17.26
CA PRO A 481 0.36 -13.81 -16.96
C PRO A 481 0.68 -12.34 -16.70
N ILE A 482 -0.27 -11.43 -16.96
CA ILE A 482 -0.12 -10.04 -16.52
C ILE A 482 -0.22 -10.00 -14.99
N PRO A 483 0.80 -9.52 -14.26
CA PRO A 483 0.87 -9.65 -12.81
C PRO A 483 -0.29 -9.03 -12.03
N ALA A 484 -1.00 -8.05 -12.62
CA ALA A 484 -2.10 -7.33 -11.99
C ALA A 484 -3.49 -7.71 -12.50
N ASN A 485 -3.61 -8.59 -13.51
CA ASN A 485 -4.92 -9.05 -13.99
C ASN A 485 -5.48 -10.15 -13.08
N LEU A 486 -6.04 -9.74 -11.94
CA LEU A 486 -6.58 -10.64 -10.92
C LEU A 486 -7.79 -11.44 -11.40
N SER A 487 -8.51 -10.96 -12.41
CA SER A 487 -9.69 -11.65 -12.96
C SER A 487 -9.33 -12.80 -13.89
N GLY A 488 -8.16 -12.74 -14.52
CA GLY A 488 -7.78 -13.59 -15.64
C GLY A 488 -8.62 -13.35 -16.89
N PHE A 489 -9.31 -12.20 -16.98
CA PHE A 489 -10.05 -11.80 -18.17
C PHE A 489 -9.10 -11.63 -19.36
N CYS A 490 -9.50 -12.17 -20.50
CA CYS A 490 -8.79 -11.98 -21.76
C CYS A 490 -9.79 -12.10 -22.92
N ASP A 491 -10.08 -10.98 -23.57
CA ASP A 491 -10.93 -10.92 -24.75
C ASP A 491 -10.15 -10.22 -25.87
N GLN A 492 -9.85 -10.97 -26.94
CA GLN A 492 -9.04 -10.48 -28.06
C GLN A 492 -9.69 -9.31 -28.81
N SER A 493 -11.02 -9.18 -28.76
CA SER A 493 -11.76 -8.11 -29.46
C SER A 493 -11.43 -6.71 -28.96
N VAL A 494 -10.97 -6.59 -27.72
CA VAL A 494 -10.65 -5.29 -27.09
C VAL A 494 -9.16 -5.06 -26.86
N GLN A 495 -8.30 -6.07 -27.06
CA GLN A 495 -6.88 -5.97 -26.70
C GLN A 495 -6.13 -4.87 -27.46
N THR A 496 -6.34 -4.77 -28.77
CA THR A 496 -5.72 -3.69 -29.58
C THR A 496 -6.13 -2.32 -29.06
N THR A 497 -7.41 -2.14 -28.69
CA THR A 497 -7.89 -0.85 -28.14
C THR A 497 -7.24 -0.55 -26.77
N ILE A 498 -7.04 -1.56 -25.91
CA ILE A 498 -6.37 -1.41 -24.61
C ILE A 498 -4.89 -1.01 -24.80
N GLU A 499 -4.18 -1.69 -25.70
CA GLU A 499 -2.77 -1.39 -25.99
C GLU A 499 -2.62 -0.01 -26.68
N ASP A 500 -3.51 0.35 -27.60
CA ASP A 500 -3.54 1.66 -28.25
C ASP A 500 -3.80 2.80 -27.26
N ALA A 501 -4.65 2.57 -26.25
CA ALA A 501 -4.86 3.55 -25.18
C ALA A 501 -3.59 3.71 -24.31
N LEU A 502 -2.92 2.60 -23.97
CA LEU A 502 -1.69 2.61 -23.19
C LEU A 502 -0.55 3.35 -23.91
N THR A 503 -0.43 3.14 -25.22
CA THR A 503 0.62 3.76 -26.05
C THR A 503 0.23 5.15 -26.59
N GLY A 504 -0.99 5.63 -26.31
CA GLY A 504 -1.47 6.94 -26.73
C GLY A 504 -1.90 7.03 -28.19
N ASN A 505 -2.04 5.90 -28.90
CA ASN A 505 -2.55 5.85 -30.27
C ASN A 505 -4.06 6.15 -30.35
N VAL A 506 -4.77 5.89 -29.23
CA VAL A 506 -6.20 6.19 -29.07
C VAL A 506 -6.38 6.95 -27.75
N LEU A 507 -7.27 7.94 -27.74
CA LEU A 507 -7.63 8.63 -26.49
C LEU A 507 -8.26 7.65 -25.50
N LEU A 508 -7.92 7.79 -24.22
CA LEU A 508 -8.46 6.92 -23.17
C LEU A 508 -10.01 6.94 -23.16
N SER A 509 -10.64 8.10 -23.34
CA SER A 509 -12.10 8.24 -23.42
C SER A 509 -12.72 7.35 -24.52
N ASP A 510 -12.09 7.32 -25.70
CA ASP A 510 -12.57 6.54 -26.85
C ASP A 510 -12.33 5.04 -26.64
N ALA A 511 -11.22 4.69 -25.98
CA ALA A 511 -10.93 3.32 -25.59
C ALA A 511 -11.95 2.82 -24.56
N LEU A 512 -12.22 3.60 -23.52
CA LEU A 512 -13.20 3.24 -22.48
C LEU A 512 -14.62 3.10 -23.06
N ALA A 513 -15.02 3.98 -23.98
CA ALA A 513 -16.31 3.88 -24.66
C ALA A 513 -16.50 2.55 -25.43
N ARG A 514 -15.41 1.92 -25.86
CA ARG A 514 -15.43 0.61 -26.57
C ARG A 514 -15.25 -0.58 -25.62
N VAL A 515 -14.38 -0.44 -24.61
CA VAL A 515 -13.99 -1.54 -23.74
C VAL A 515 -14.98 -1.76 -22.60
N GLU A 516 -15.46 -0.70 -21.93
CA GLU A 516 -16.34 -0.85 -20.76
C GLU A 516 -17.64 -1.59 -21.07
N PRO A 517 -18.35 -1.36 -22.20
CA PRO A 517 -19.52 -2.17 -22.54
C PRO A 517 -19.23 -3.67 -22.63
N VAL A 518 -18.05 -4.04 -23.15
CA VAL A 518 -17.63 -5.45 -23.23
C VAL A 518 -17.38 -6.01 -21.82
N LEU A 519 -16.71 -5.26 -20.95
CA LEU A 519 -16.47 -5.69 -19.55
C LEU A 519 -17.77 -5.91 -18.78
N TRP A 520 -18.76 -5.02 -18.95
CA TRP A 520 -20.09 -5.19 -18.37
C TRP A 520 -20.82 -6.42 -18.95
N GLN A 521 -20.81 -6.58 -20.26
CA GLN A 521 -21.44 -7.74 -20.93
C GLN A 521 -20.80 -9.05 -20.51
N GLN A 522 -19.47 -9.08 -20.37
CA GLN A 522 -18.71 -10.24 -19.93
C GLN A 522 -18.81 -10.49 -18.43
N ALA A 523 -19.47 -9.60 -17.68
CA ALA A 523 -19.67 -9.72 -16.23
C ALA A 523 -18.35 -10.02 -15.49
N VAL A 524 -17.30 -9.23 -15.79
CA VAL A 524 -15.96 -9.46 -15.21
C VAL A 524 -15.89 -8.92 -13.79
N ALA A 525 -16.41 -7.71 -13.58
CA ALA A 525 -16.38 -7.03 -12.29
C ALA A 525 -17.66 -6.23 -12.03
N MET A 526 -18.01 -6.09 -10.76
CA MET A 526 -19.00 -5.13 -10.26
C MET A 526 -18.26 -4.16 -9.33
N PRO A 527 -17.83 -2.99 -9.82
CA PRO A 527 -17.33 -1.90 -8.97
C PRO A 527 -18.45 -1.42 -8.04
N LEU A 528 -18.12 -1.11 -6.80
CA LEU A 528 -19.09 -0.71 -5.78
C LEU A 528 -18.94 0.77 -5.41
N PHE A 529 -17.84 1.12 -4.79
CA PHE A 529 -17.56 2.49 -4.35
C PHE A 529 -16.05 2.74 -4.23
N GLN A 530 -15.66 3.99 -4.36
CA GLN A 530 -14.29 4.42 -4.08
C GLN A 530 -14.10 4.55 -2.57
N VAL A 531 -13.00 3.99 -2.06
CA VAL A 531 -12.65 4.11 -0.64
C VAL A 531 -12.31 5.55 -0.31
N ALA A 532 -12.75 6.01 0.84
CA ALA A 532 -12.40 7.33 1.34
C ALA A 532 -12.24 7.30 2.85
N ASP A 533 -11.27 8.07 3.33
CA ASP A 533 -11.08 8.37 4.74
C ASP A 533 -11.69 9.74 5.08
N LEU A 534 -12.00 9.95 6.33
CA LEU A 534 -12.36 11.25 6.88
C LEU A 534 -11.15 11.80 7.63
N LEU A 535 -10.65 12.93 7.17
CA LEU A 535 -9.67 13.73 7.88
C LEU A 535 -10.40 14.62 8.87
N VAL A 536 -10.01 14.59 10.13
CA VAL A 536 -10.43 15.51 11.19
C VAL A 536 -9.20 16.22 11.71
N VAL A 537 -9.23 17.54 11.81
CA VAL A 537 -8.08 18.35 12.25
C VAL A 537 -8.50 19.32 13.34
N LEU A 538 -7.82 19.29 14.46
CA LEU A 538 -7.95 20.25 15.54
C LEU A 538 -7.09 21.50 15.28
N PRO A 539 -7.43 22.67 15.84
CA PRO A 539 -6.71 23.93 15.62
C PRO A 539 -5.20 23.86 15.97
N GLN A 540 -4.83 22.95 16.88
CA GLN A 540 -3.45 22.77 17.30
C GLN A 540 -2.55 22.22 16.19
N ALA A 541 -3.10 21.55 15.19
CA ALA A 541 -2.37 21.10 14.00
C ALA A 541 -2.60 22.07 12.85
N GLN A 542 -1.58 22.85 12.52
CA GLN A 542 -1.64 23.86 11.47
C GLN A 542 -1.09 23.32 10.14
N ASN A 543 -1.57 23.85 9.02
CA ASN A 543 -1.22 23.48 7.66
C ASN A 543 -1.61 22.04 7.26
N VAL A 544 -2.48 21.39 8.04
CA VAL A 544 -3.00 20.07 7.71
C VAL A 544 -4.19 20.22 6.75
N THR A 545 -4.05 19.72 5.53
CA THR A 545 -5.06 19.73 4.47
C THR A 545 -5.31 18.32 3.97
N ALA A 546 -6.32 18.10 3.13
CA ALA A 546 -6.58 16.80 2.52
C ALA A 546 -5.44 16.30 1.62
N GLY A 547 -4.52 17.18 1.24
CA GLY A 547 -3.44 16.87 0.29
C GLY A 547 -3.91 16.87 -1.17
N ALA A 548 -2.99 16.59 -2.07
CA ALA A 548 -3.29 16.37 -3.47
C ALA A 548 -4.12 15.08 -3.67
N PRO A 549 -4.90 14.97 -4.75
CA PRO A 549 -5.68 13.77 -5.06
C PRO A 549 -4.84 12.50 -4.95
N PHE A 550 -5.33 11.53 -4.19
CA PHE A 550 -4.72 10.22 -3.91
C PHE A 550 -3.38 10.23 -3.14
N ALA A 551 -2.77 11.39 -2.90
CA ALA A 551 -1.55 11.51 -2.12
C ALA A 551 -1.81 11.54 -0.60
N GLY A 552 -3.01 11.98 -0.21
CA GLY A 552 -3.44 12.08 1.18
C GLY A 552 -2.78 13.22 1.96
N PRO A 553 -3.27 13.49 3.19
CA PRO A 553 -2.86 14.65 3.98
C PRO A 553 -1.40 14.63 4.41
N LEU A 554 -0.83 13.44 4.66
CA LEU A 554 0.54 13.33 5.15
C LEU A 554 1.59 13.69 4.10
N SER A 555 1.24 13.72 2.81
CA SER A 555 2.14 14.24 1.76
C SER A 555 2.62 15.67 2.00
N GLY A 556 1.86 16.47 2.76
CA GLY A 556 2.22 17.84 3.17
C GLY A 556 2.85 17.95 4.56
N ALA A 557 3.12 16.84 5.26
CA ALA A 557 3.49 16.90 6.68
C ALA A 557 4.84 17.57 6.99
N SER A 558 5.72 17.73 5.99
CA SER A 558 6.94 18.52 6.14
C SER A 558 6.66 20.00 6.49
N THR A 559 5.49 20.53 6.09
CA THR A 559 5.05 21.90 6.36
C THR A 559 4.14 22.05 7.58
N TRP A 560 3.72 20.93 8.19
CA TRP A 560 2.83 20.96 9.34
C TRP A 560 3.50 21.64 10.54
N ARG A 561 2.68 22.31 11.36
CA ARG A 561 3.13 22.96 12.58
C ARG A 561 2.17 22.66 13.71
N ARG A 562 2.67 22.69 14.94
CA ARG A 562 1.82 22.66 16.14
C ARG A 562 1.71 24.06 16.74
N GLU A 563 0.49 24.50 17.01
CA GLU A 563 0.24 25.79 17.66
C GLU A 563 0.78 25.80 19.10
N GLY A 564 1.36 26.93 19.50
CA GLY A 564 1.84 27.11 20.87
C GLY A 564 3.31 26.78 21.11
N ARG A 565 4.12 26.78 20.03
CA ARG A 565 5.58 26.59 20.12
C ARG A 565 6.33 27.43 19.13
#